data_43342d37cf04b27c06a50c8ee4523a16
#
_entry.id   43342d37cf04b27c06a50c8ee4523a16
#
_cell.length_a   1.000
_cell.length_b   1.000
_cell.length_c   1.000
_cell.angle_alpha   90.00
_cell.angle_beta   90.00
_cell.angle_gamma   90.00
#
_symmetry.space_group_name_H-M   'P 1'
#
loop_
_entity.id
_entity.type
_entity.pdbx_description
1 polymer ?
#
loop_
_entity_poly.entity_id
_entity_poly.type
_entity_poly.pdbx_seq_one_letter_code
_entity_poly.pdbx_strand_id
1 'polypeptide(L)'
;TIELKGIERKLYEADGNVSLAEIYSIYKHKTVEEHTLCGIFRERLNKMEQLVGKEYSPATLQKFREVFAHVERYIRTSYNMQDIPIRSVDYRFVKQFEEALIVQGLKAITINKIMQRVRQMVTFAFKCNYIQQDPFVEYRPLKERKRLVFLTQEELHKLEHHHFAQKRLETVKNIYLFSVYTGLAYHEAQALQPKHITKGFDGRNWITLVRQKTDREVSVPLLPQAEKLIAWFREFGSTDDYIQPRISNQKVNSYLREIADVVGIDKKLTHHTARKTFATTILLYNDVPIEVVSKLLGHSNIS
;
A
#
# COMPACT_ATOMS: atom_id res chain seq x y z
N THR A 1 -45.12 -6.82 -15.85
CA THR A 1 -44.81 -6.39 -17.18
C THR A 1 -44.46 -7.60 -18.04
N ILE A 2 -43.61 -7.58 -19.05
CA ILE A 2 -43.32 -8.68 -19.98
C ILE A 2 -42.82 -9.95 -19.26
N GLU A 3 -41.95 -9.79 -18.23
CA GLU A 3 -41.39 -10.91 -17.46
C GLU A 3 -42.42 -11.66 -16.61
N LEU A 4 -43.34 -10.95 -15.97
CA LEU A 4 -44.45 -11.53 -15.18
C LEU A 4 -45.34 -12.38 -16.08
N LYS A 5 -45.71 -11.88 -17.27
CA LYS A 5 -46.49 -12.65 -18.26
C LYS A 5 -45.71 -13.89 -18.78
N GLY A 6 -44.39 -13.82 -18.86
CA GLY A 6 -43.60 -14.97 -19.26
C GLY A 6 -43.56 -16.08 -18.20
N ILE A 7 -43.58 -15.70 -16.91
CA ILE A 7 -43.66 -16.64 -15.78
C ILE A 7 -45.05 -17.26 -15.68
N GLU A 8 -46.08 -16.43 -15.79
CA GLU A 8 -47.50 -16.84 -15.82
C GLU A 8 -47.75 -17.90 -16.92
N ARG A 9 -47.26 -17.65 -18.13
CA ARG A 9 -47.42 -18.54 -19.26
C ARG A 9 -46.75 -19.90 -19.06
N LYS A 10 -45.52 -19.91 -18.51
CA LYS A 10 -44.80 -21.14 -18.21
C LYS A 10 -45.44 -21.97 -17.11
N LEU A 11 -45.99 -21.35 -16.10
CA LEU A 11 -46.71 -22.04 -15.04
C LEU A 11 -48.08 -22.56 -15.52
N TYR A 12 -48.79 -21.78 -16.33
CA TYR A 12 -50.04 -22.22 -16.92
C TYR A 12 -49.88 -23.43 -17.85
N GLU A 13 -48.80 -23.45 -18.62
CA GLU A 13 -48.39 -24.62 -19.48
C GLU A 13 -48.05 -25.87 -18.69
N ALA A 14 -47.61 -25.71 -17.41
CA ALA A 14 -47.15 -26.83 -16.56
C ALA A 14 -48.31 -27.41 -15.69
N ASP A 15 -49.18 -26.58 -15.07
CA ASP A 15 -50.11 -27.02 -14.02
C ASP A 15 -51.56 -26.56 -14.20
N GLY A 16 -51.87 -25.81 -15.25
CA GLY A 16 -53.24 -25.39 -15.60
C GLY A 16 -53.96 -24.42 -14.63
N ASN A 17 -53.38 -24.15 -13.46
CA ASN A 17 -53.89 -23.20 -12.47
C ASN A 17 -52.75 -22.46 -11.82
N VAL A 18 -52.70 -21.14 -11.95
CA VAL A 18 -51.58 -20.30 -11.48
C VAL A 18 -52.09 -19.27 -10.50
N SER A 19 -51.60 -19.30 -9.27
CA SER A 19 -51.90 -18.25 -8.29
C SER A 19 -50.94 -17.06 -8.45
N LEU A 20 -51.47 -15.85 -8.20
CA LEU A 20 -50.65 -14.62 -8.17
C LEU A 20 -49.48 -14.71 -7.15
N ALA A 21 -49.66 -15.47 -6.07
CA ALA A 21 -48.63 -15.70 -5.06
C ALA A 21 -47.48 -16.53 -5.60
N GLU A 22 -47.76 -17.54 -6.45
CA GLU A 22 -46.74 -18.35 -7.11
C GLU A 22 -45.95 -17.58 -8.17
N ILE A 23 -46.67 -16.82 -9.02
CA ILE A 23 -46.03 -15.93 -9.99
C ILE A 23 -45.12 -14.93 -9.28
N TYR A 24 -45.55 -14.34 -8.18
CA TYR A 24 -44.79 -13.36 -7.40
C TYR A 24 -43.61 -14.01 -6.68
N SER A 25 -43.80 -15.22 -6.16
CA SER A 25 -42.72 -16.03 -5.53
C SER A 25 -41.61 -16.37 -6.54
N ILE A 26 -41.99 -16.89 -7.73
CA ILE A 26 -41.03 -17.22 -8.78
C ILE A 26 -40.37 -15.96 -9.35
N TYR A 27 -41.13 -14.87 -9.55
CA TYR A 27 -40.60 -13.59 -9.96
C TYR A 27 -39.57 -13.07 -8.94
N LYS A 28 -39.91 -13.14 -7.66
CA LYS A 28 -39.07 -12.71 -6.56
C LYS A 28 -37.84 -13.63 -6.39
N HIS A 29 -37.96 -14.94 -6.59
CA HIS A 29 -36.85 -15.87 -6.56
C HIS A 29 -35.96 -15.81 -7.80
N LYS A 30 -36.52 -15.48 -8.97
CA LYS A 30 -35.78 -15.37 -10.23
C LYS A 30 -35.04 -14.03 -10.39
N THR A 31 -35.46 -13.00 -9.64
CA THR A 31 -34.90 -11.65 -9.74
C THR A 31 -33.82 -11.33 -8.73
N VAL A 32 -33.45 -12.29 -7.90
CA VAL A 32 -32.40 -12.06 -6.89
C VAL A 32 -31.40 -13.20 -6.97
N GLU A 33 -30.45 -13.10 -7.87
CA GLU A 33 -29.13 -13.70 -7.59
C GLU A 33 -28.71 -13.12 -6.24
N GLU A 34 -28.72 -13.94 -5.23
CA GLU A 34 -28.39 -13.52 -3.87
C GLU A 34 -26.89 -13.30 -3.79
N HIS A 35 -26.47 -12.09 -4.18
CA HIS A 35 -25.08 -11.71 -4.08
C HIS A 35 -24.64 -11.72 -2.63
N THR A 36 -23.55 -12.44 -2.34
CA THR A 36 -23.00 -12.57 -1.00
C THR A 36 -21.72 -11.76 -0.86
N LEU A 37 -21.37 -11.38 0.36
CA LEU A 37 -20.16 -10.59 0.61
C LEU A 37 -18.90 -11.33 0.16
N CYS A 38 -18.73 -12.60 0.55
CA CYS A 38 -17.58 -13.40 0.13
C CYS A 38 -17.62 -13.71 -1.38
N GLY A 39 -18.80 -13.87 -1.96
CA GLY A 39 -18.97 -14.03 -3.41
C GLY A 39 -18.41 -12.85 -4.18
N ILE A 40 -18.73 -11.62 -3.77
CA ILE A 40 -18.18 -10.38 -4.35
C ILE A 40 -16.67 -10.31 -4.19
N PHE A 41 -16.13 -10.67 -3.01
CA PHE A 41 -14.69 -10.71 -2.82
C PHE A 41 -14.03 -11.70 -3.78
N ARG A 42 -14.56 -12.92 -3.92
CA ARG A 42 -14.00 -13.94 -4.83
C ARG A 42 -14.03 -13.48 -6.29
N GLU A 43 -15.15 -12.93 -6.75
CA GLU A 43 -15.26 -12.37 -8.10
C GLU A 43 -14.21 -11.28 -8.36
N ARG A 44 -14.07 -10.33 -7.43
CA ARG A 44 -13.11 -9.23 -7.55
C ARG A 44 -11.67 -9.72 -7.49
N LEU A 45 -11.34 -10.66 -6.60
CA LEU A 45 -10.02 -11.27 -6.52
C LEU A 45 -9.63 -11.98 -7.81
N ASN A 46 -10.55 -12.75 -8.41
CA ASN A 46 -10.32 -13.43 -9.68
C ASN A 46 -10.04 -12.41 -10.82
N LYS A 47 -10.81 -11.32 -10.89
CA LYS A 47 -10.54 -10.24 -11.86
C LYS A 47 -9.19 -9.56 -11.61
N MET A 48 -8.85 -9.28 -10.35
CA MET A 48 -7.55 -8.70 -10.01
C MET A 48 -6.39 -9.63 -10.37
N GLU A 49 -6.54 -10.94 -10.21
CA GLU A 49 -5.52 -11.94 -10.54
C GLU A 49 -5.22 -11.94 -12.05
N GLN A 50 -6.25 -11.85 -12.90
CA GLN A 50 -6.10 -11.75 -14.35
C GLN A 50 -5.38 -10.45 -14.81
N LEU A 51 -5.43 -9.41 -13.98
CA LEU A 51 -4.85 -8.10 -14.27
C LEU A 51 -3.50 -7.86 -13.55
N VAL A 52 -2.96 -8.88 -12.87
CA VAL A 52 -1.62 -8.79 -12.26
C VAL A 52 -0.57 -8.55 -13.33
N GLY A 53 0.33 -7.60 -13.05
CA GLY A 53 1.37 -7.15 -13.99
C GLY A 53 0.91 -6.10 -15.00
N LYS A 54 -0.40 -5.85 -15.10
CA LYS A 54 -0.98 -4.77 -15.93
C LYS A 54 -1.51 -3.63 -15.05
N GLU A 55 -2.51 -3.91 -14.23
CA GLU A 55 -3.20 -2.92 -13.38
C GLU A 55 -2.86 -3.10 -11.90
N TYR A 56 -2.63 -4.34 -11.48
CA TYR A 56 -2.34 -4.67 -10.08
C TYR A 56 -0.96 -5.29 -9.91
N SER A 57 -0.27 -4.92 -8.82
CA SER A 57 0.92 -5.64 -8.41
C SER A 57 0.55 -6.93 -7.66
N PRO A 58 1.41 -7.99 -7.68
CA PRO A 58 1.21 -9.19 -6.88
C PRO A 58 1.01 -8.89 -5.39
N ALA A 59 1.76 -7.89 -4.87
CA ALA A 59 1.64 -7.46 -3.47
C ALA A 59 0.26 -6.85 -3.17
N THR A 60 -0.35 -6.13 -4.13
CA THR A 60 -1.70 -5.57 -3.98
C THR A 60 -2.72 -6.70 -3.89
N LEU A 61 -2.69 -7.66 -4.81
CA LEU A 61 -3.58 -8.83 -4.78
C LEU A 61 -3.45 -9.59 -3.45
N GLN A 62 -2.22 -9.84 -2.99
CA GLN A 62 -1.98 -10.51 -1.71
C GLN A 62 -2.63 -9.77 -0.53
N LYS A 63 -2.57 -8.44 -0.52
CA LYS A 63 -3.23 -7.64 0.53
C LYS A 63 -4.76 -7.73 0.50
N PHE A 64 -5.37 -7.89 -0.66
CA PHE A 64 -6.82 -8.14 -0.75
C PHE A 64 -7.19 -9.56 -0.30
N ARG A 65 -6.37 -10.56 -0.60
CA ARG A 65 -6.55 -11.93 -0.08
C ARG A 65 -6.46 -11.98 1.45
N GLU A 66 -5.50 -11.26 2.05
CA GLU A 66 -5.39 -11.14 3.51
C GLU A 66 -6.65 -10.50 4.13
N VAL A 67 -7.18 -9.44 3.52
CA VAL A 67 -8.42 -8.81 3.96
C VAL A 67 -9.61 -9.75 3.83
N PHE A 68 -9.70 -10.48 2.73
CA PHE A 68 -10.76 -11.47 2.53
C PHE A 68 -10.73 -12.54 3.63
N ALA A 69 -9.56 -13.05 4.00
CA ALA A 69 -9.42 -14.00 5.09
C ALA A 69 -9.90 -13.44 6.45
N HIS A 70 -9.70 -12.13 6.70
CA HIS A 70 -10.26 -11.48 7.91
C HIS A 70 -11.80 -11.45 7.86
N VAL A 71 -12.39 -11.15 6.71
CA VAL A 71 -13.85 -11.11 6.53
C VAL A 71 -14.46 -12.51 6.70
N GLU A 72 -13.91 -13.53 6.00
CA GLU A 72 -14.38 -14.92 6.15
C GLU A 72 -14.32 -15.41 7.59
N ARG A 73 -13.21 -15.14 8.29
CA ARG A 73 -13.05 -15.51 9.70
C ARG A 73 -14.12 -14.83 10.55
N TYR A 74 -14.35 -13.53 10.36
CA TYR A 74 -15.35 -12.80 11.13
C TYR A 74 -16.76 -13.35 10.91
N ILE A 75 -17.17 -13.59 9.66
CA ILE A 75 -18.47 -14.16 9.34
C ILE A 75 -18.63 -15.52 10.03
N ARG A 76 -17.62 -16.38 9.94
CA ARG A 76 -17.64 -17.70 10.56
C ARG A 76 -17.76 -17.65 12.08
N THR A 77 -17.00 -16.76 12.73
CA THR A 77 -16.99 -16.69 14.20
C THR A 77 -18.17 -15.94 14.79
N SER A 78 -18.68 -14.90 14.12
CA SER A 78 -19.72 -14.02 14.67
C SER A 78 -21.14 -14.42 14.23
N TYR A 79 -21.27 -15.03 13.05
CA TYR A 79 -22.56 -15.43 12.49
C TYR A 79 -22.74 -16.96 12.42
N ASN A 80 -21.69 -17.74 12.69
CA ASN A 80 -21.66 -19.19 12.50
C ASN A 80 -22.07 -19.63 11.06
N MET A 81 -21.72 -18.81 10.07
CA MET A 81 -22.05 -18.98 8.66
C MET A 81 -20.79 -18.97 7.82
N GLN A 82 -20.84 -19.55 6.61
CA GLN A 82 -19.73 -19.50 5.65
C GLN A 82 -19.72 -18.19 4.85
N ASP A 83 -20.89 -17.59 4.67
CA ASP A 83 -21.09 -16.35 3.92
C ASP A 83 -22.39 -15.67 4.36
N ILE A 84 -22.55 -14.39 4.01
CA ILE A 84 -23.76 -13.62 4.32
C ILE A 84 -24.25 -12.89 3.05
N PRO A 85 -25.58 -12.68 2.89
CA PRO A 85 -26.10 -11.85 1.82
C PRO A 85 -25.51 -10.45 1.89
N ILE A 86 -25.14 -9.88 0.75
CA ILE A 86 -24.57 -8.51 0.74
C ILE A 86 -25.56 -7.47 1.28
N ARG A 87 -26.85 -7.72 1.18
CA ARG A 87 -27.91 -6.85 1.72
C ARG A 87 -27.95 -6.79 3.24
N SER A 88 -27.38 -7.80 3.94
CA SER A 88 -27.26 -7.79 5.40
C SER A 88 -26.03 -7.04 5.92
N VAL A 89 -25.19 -6.54 5.01
CA VAL A 89 -24.04 -5.71 5.35
C VAL A 89 -24.53 -4.27 5.55
N ASP A 90 -24.90 -3.94 6.78
CA ASP A 90 -25.32 -2.63 7.22
C ASP A 90 -24.22 -1.90 8.01
N TYR A 91 -24.51 -0.69 8.52
CA TYR A 91 -23.58 0.06 9.38
C TYR A 91 -23.19 -0.70 10.65
N ARG A 92 -24.12 -1.47 11.21
CA ARG A 92 -23.87 -2.29 12.40
C ARG A 92 -22.84 -3.39 12.12
N PHE A 93 -22.96 -4.09 11.00
CA PHE A 93 -21.96 -5.03 10.53
C PHE A 93 -20.58 -4.37 10.41
N VAL A 94 -20.50 -3.20 9.78
CA VAL A 94 -19.24 -2.45 9.59
C VAL A 94 -18.57 -2.14 10.93
N LYS A 95 -19.34 -1.67 11.92
CA LYS A 95 -18.83 -1.35 13.27
C LYS A 95 -18.42 -2.59 14.06
N GLN A 96 -19.22 -3.63 14.04
CA GLN A 96 -18.90 -4.88 14.73
C GLN A 96 -17.67 -5.59 14.15
N PHE A 97 -17.49 -5.52 12.81
CA PHE A 97 -16.28 -6.02 12.17
C PHE A 97 -15.04 -5.22 12.61
N GLU A 98 -15.11 -3.88 12.63
CA GLU A 98 -14.03 -3.03 13.17
C GLU A 98 -13.68 -3.40 14.62
N GLU A 99 -14.69 -3.55 15.49
CA GLU A 99 -14.52 -3.94 16.89
C GLU A 99 -13.86 -5.31 17.02
N ALA A 100 -14.26 -6.29 16.20
CA ALA A 100 -13.63 -7.60 16.18
C ALA A 100 -12.14 -7.53 15.80
N LEU A 101 -11.75 -6.64 14.87
CA LEU A 101 -10.35 -6.41 14.50
C LEU A 101 -9.57 -5.73 15.65
N ILE A 102 -10.21 -4.85 16.44
CA ILE A 102 -9.62 -4.23 17.63
C ILE A 102 -9.37 -5.30 18.70
N VAL A 103 -10.36 -6.15 18.98
CA VAL A 103 -10.24 -7.26 19.93
C VAL A 103 -9.14 -8.25 19.55
N GLN A 104 -8.88 -8.46 18.25
CA GLN A 104 -7.74 -9.23 17.77
C GLN A 104 -6.38 -8.55 18.02
N GLY A 105 -6.34 -7.35 18.58
CA GLY A 105 -5.10 -6.61 18.89
C GLY A 105 -4.44 -5.94 17.68
N LEU A 106 -5.15 -5.74 16.57
CA LEU A 106 -4.60 -5.07 15.41
C LEU A 106 -4.44 -3.56 15.66
N LYS A 107 -3.39 -2.98 15.09
CA LYS A 107 -3.16 -1.52 15.19
C LYS A 107 -4.14 -0.76 14.32
N ALA A 108 -4.56 0.44 14.75
CA ALA A 108 -5.50 1.31 14.04
C ALA A 108 -5.14 1.50 12.54
N ILE A 109 -3.86 1.70 12.21
CA ILE A 109 -3.40 1.80 10.82
C ILE A 109 -3.70 0.55 9.98
N THR A 110 -3.61 -0.63 10.58
CA THR A 110 -3.89 -1.92 9.92
C THR A 110 -5.40 -2.07 9.74
N ILE A 111 -6.17 -1.79 10.78
CA ILE A 111 -7.65 -1.81 10.77
C ILE A 111 -8.17 -0.88 9.67
N ASN A 112 -7.73 0.38 9.65
CA ASN A 112 -8.13 1.35 8.65
C ASN A 112 -7.87 0.88 7.22
N LYS A 113 -6.75 0.19 6.98
CA LYS A 113 -6.44 -0.40 5.65
C LYS A 113 -7.31 -1.60 5.30
N ILE A 114 -7.68 -2.41 6.29
CA ILE A 114 -8.63 -3.52 6.10
C ILE A 114 -10.00 -2.93 5.75
N MET A 115 -10.50 -2.01 6.58
CA MET A 115 -11.81 -1.35 6.38
C MET A 115 -11.90 -0.61 5.04
N GLN A 116 -10.82 0.06 4.62
CA GLN A 116 -10.75 0.70 3.31
C GLN A 116 -10.96 -0.29 2.15
N ARG A 117 -10.38 -1.50 2.23
CA ARG A 117 -10.55 -2.53 1.19
C ARG A 117 -11.91 -3.17 1.22
N VAL A 118 -12.46 -3.43 2.42
CA VAL A 118 -13.85 -3.90 2.56
C VAL A 118 -14.80 -2.86 1.97
N ARG A 119 -14.60 -1.56 2.29
CA ARG A 119 -15.39 -0.47 1.68
C ARG A 119 -15.34 -0.51 0.16
N GLN A 120 -14.19 -0.78 -0.46
CA GLN A 120 -14.09 -0.88 -1.93
C GLN A 120 -14.97 -1.99 -2.49
N MET A 121 -15.08 -3.15 -1.82
CA MET A 121 -15.95 -4.24 -2.23
C MET A 121 -17.43 -3.88 -2.08
N VAL A 122 -17.79 -3.27 -0.95
CA VAL A 122 -19.18 -2.84 -0.68
C VAL A 122 -19.59 -1.69 -1.61
N THR A 123 -18.69 -0.74 -1.88
CA THR A 123 -18.95 0.34 -2.86
C THR A 123 -19.14 -0.23 -4.28
N PHE A 124 -18.41 -1.29 -4.63
CA PHE A 124 -18.65 -2.00 -5.90
C PHE A 124 -20.07 -2.60 -5.92
N ALA A 125 -20.47 -3.31 -4.87
CA ALA A 125 -21.83 -3.86 -4.77
C ALA A 125 -22.92 -2.77 -4.85
N PHE A 126 -22.70 -1.62 -4.22
CA PHE A 126 -23.60 -0.47 -4.30
C PHE A 126 -23.72 0.08 -5.74
N LYS A 127 -22.58 0.24 -6.42
CA LYS A 127 -22.56 0.71 -7.83
C LYS A 127 -23.20 -0.28 -8.80
N CYS A 128 -23.18 -1.58 -8.47
CA CYS A 128 -23.87 -2.62 -9.22
C CYS A 128 -25.37 -2.77 -8.84
N ASN A 129 -25.91 -1.93 -7.95
CA ASN A 129 -27.26 -1.99 -7.43
C ASN A 129 -27.59 -3.30 -6.68
N TYR A 130 -26.60 -4.00 -6.14
CA TYR A 130 -26.80 -5.18 -5.30
C TYR A 130 -27.30 -4.80 -3.90
N ILE A 131 -26.98 -3.59 -3.44
CA ILE A 131 -27.48 -2.94 -2.23
C ILE A 131 -27.98 -1.55 -2.55
N GLN A 132 -28.98 -1.09 -1.79
CA GLN A 132 -29.63 0.22 -2.02
C GLN A 132 -28.92 1.39 -1.32
N GLN A 133 -28.16 1.11 -0.26
CA GLN A 133 -27.46 2.11 0.53
C GLN A 133 -26.02 1.66 0.79
N ASP A 134 -25.08 2.60 0.78
CA ASP A 134 -23.69 2.32 1.17
C ASP A 134 -23.56 2.35 2.71
N PRO A 135 -23.30 1.21 3.37
CA PRO A 135 -23.18 1.15 4.83
C PRO A 135 -21.95 1.89 5.38
N PHE A 136 -21.05 2.33 4.51
CA PHE A 136 -19.85 3.10 4.90
C PHE A 136 -20.05 4.63 4.84
N VAL A 137 -21.26 5.15 4.53
CA VAL A 137 -21.50 6.60 4.45
C VAL A 137 -21.09 7.29 5.77
N GLU A 138 -21.60 6.79 6.89
CA GLU A 138 -21.33 7.35 8.23
C GLU A 138 -20.04 6.82 8.88
N TYR A 139 -19.36 5.85 8.25
CA TYR A 139 -18.16 5.27 8.82
C TYR A 139 -16.98 6.26 8.81
N ARG A 140 -16.36 6.43 9.96
CA ARG A 140 -15.14 7.23 10.15
C ARG A 140 -13.98 6.31 10.59
N PRO A 141 -12.84 6.35 9.90
CA PRO A 141 -11.67 5.57 10.30
C PRO A 141 -11.19 5.91 11.70
N LEU A 142 -10.54 4.95 12.35
CA LEU A 142 -9.92 5.14 13.65
C LEU A 142 -8.85 6.24 13.56
N LYS A 143 -8.81 7.10 14.58
CA LYS A 143 -7.81 8.18 14.66
C LYS A 143 -6.40 7.60 14.83
N GLU A 144 -5.48 8.03 13.99
CA GLU A 144 -4.07 7.66 14.06
C GLU A 144 -3.21 8.88 14.40
N ARG A 145 -2.33 8.71 15.37
CA ARG A 145 -1.26 9.70 15.60
C ARG A 145 -0.05 9.26 14.77
N LYS A 146 0.10 9.83 13.59
CA LYS A 146 1.30 9.61 12.76
C LYS A 146 2.44 10.45 13.33
N ARG A 147 3.41 9.81 13.98
CA ARG A 147 4.68 10.47 14.29
C ARG A 147 5.57 10.41 13.05
N LEU A 148 5.99 11.57 12.58
CA LEU A 148 6.98 11.66 11.53
C LEU A 148 8.36 11.35 12.14
N VAL A 149 8.95 10.23 11.72
CA VAL A 149 10.29 9.80 12.17
C VAL A 149 11.29 10.14 11.08
N PHE A 150 12.25 11.00 11.40
CA PHE A 150 13.40 11.37 10.58
C PHE A 150 14.60 11.65 11.50
N LEU A 151 15.81 11.66 10.96
CA LEU A 151 17.02 12.04 11.71
C LEU A 151 17.13 13.56 11.78
N THR A 152 17.41 14.08 12.98
CA THR A 152 17.86 15.46 13.15
C THR A 152 19.26 15.63 12.56
N GLN A 153 19.74 16.87 12.45
CA GLN A 153 21.08 17.13 11.94
C GLN A 153 22.17 16.52 12.84
N GLU A 154 21.97 16.59 14.16
CA GLU A 154 22.87 15.97 15.14
C GLU A 154 22.89 14.44 15.05
N GLU A 155 21.73 13.80 14.92
CA GLU A 155 21.64 12.34 14.76
C GLU A 155 22.25 11.87 13.44
N LEU A 156 22.04 12.64 12.37
CA LEU A 156 22.65 12.38 11.07
C LEU A 156 24.17 12.49 11.16
N HIS A 157 24.69 13.55 11.79
CA HIS A 157 26.10 13.75 12.01
C HIS A 157 26.74 12.60 12.81
N LYS A 158 26.09 12.17 13.91
CA LYS A 158 26.54 10.99 14.67
C LYS A 158 26.65 9.75 13.79
N LEU A 159 25.66 9.48 12.97
CA LEU A 159 25.62 8.33 12.08
C LEU A 159 26.71 8.38 11.00
N GLU A 160 26.96 9.54 10.43
CA GLU A 160 27.98 9.76 9.40
C GLU A 160 29.39 9.52 9.92
N HIS A 161 29.68 9.98 11.13
CA HIS A 161 31.02 9.89 11.72
C HIS A 161 31.27 8.57 12.48
N HIS A 162 30.26 7.72 12.64
CA HIS A 162 30.45 6.41 13.24
C HIS A 162 30.97 5.41 12.22
N HIS A 163 32.10 4.76 12.53
CA HIS A 163 32.69 3.73 11.70
C HIS A 163 32.46 2.36 12.32
N PHE A 164 31.89 1.46 11.55
CA PHE A 164 31.66 0.09 11.98
C PHE A 164 32.80 -0.82 11.49
N ALA A 165 33.45 -1.51 12.40
CA ALA A 165 34.43 -2.56 12.05
C ALA A 165 33.79 -3.71 11.26
N GLN A 166 32.48 -3.94 11.46
CA GLN A 166 31.72 -4.96 10.75
C GLN A 166 31.30 -4.45 9.37
N LYS A 167 31.88 -5.01 8.30
CA LYS A 167 31.60 -4.62 6.91
C LYS A 167 30.10 -4.59 6.58
N ARG A 168 29.30 -5.53 7.11
CA ARG A 168 27.84 -5.57 6.87
C ARG A 168 27.11 -4.34 7.40
N LEU A 169 27.49 -3.83 8.58
CA LEU A 169 26.88 -2.65 9.18
C LEU A 169 27.35 -1.38 8.48
N GLU A 170 28.66 -1.28 8.17
CA GLU A 170 29.22 -0.15 7.42
C GLU A 170 28.56 -0.03 6.04
N THR A 171 28.38 -1.15 5.33
CA THR A 171 27.69 -1.17 4.04
C THR A 171 26.22 -0.71 4.17
N VAL A 172 25.49 -1.19 5.16
CA VAL A 172 24.08 -0.80 5.34
C VAL A 172 23.94 0.64 5.80
N LYS A 173 24.85 1.13 6.64
CA LYS A 173 24.95 2.56 6.99
C LYS A 173 25.10 3.42 5.73
N ASN A 174 26.03 3.08 4.85
CA ASN A 174 26.29 3.83 3.63
C ASN A 174 25.13 3.74 2.63
N ILE A 175 24.43 2.60 2.49
CA ILE A 175 23.19 2.47 1.73
C ILE A 175 22.09 3.41 2.29
N TYR A 176 21.96 3.49 3.60
CA TYR A 176 21.02 4.37 4.27
C TYR A 176 21.36 5.85 4.02
N LEU A 177 22.64 6.23 4.24
CA LEU A 177 23.13 7.59 3.99
C LEU A 177 22.97 8.00 2.53
N PHE A 178 23.22 7.09 1.59
CA PHE A 178 22.97 7.36 0.17
C PHE A 178 21.50 7.72 -0.09
N SER A 179 20.57 7.01 0.54
CA SER A 179 19.15 7.33 0.46
C SER A 179 18.76 8.61 1.23
N VAL A 180 19.50 8.98 2.28
CA VAL A 180 19.36 10.27 2.97
C VAL A 180 19.77 11.43 2.06
N TYR A 181 20.78 11.25 1.21
CA TYR A 181 21.29 12.33 0.33
C TYR A 181 20.68 12.34 -1.08
N THR A 182 19.89 11.33 -1.43
CA THR A 182 19.23 11.25 -2.75
C THR A 182 17.72 11.23 -2.68
N GLY A 183 17.15 10.91 -1.52
CA GLY A 183 15.71 10.74 -1.33
C GLY A 183 15.12 9.55 -2.09
N LEU A 184 15.91 8.68 -2.70
CA LEU A 184 15.44 7.53 -3.44
C LEU A 184 14.69 6.53 -2.55
N ALA A 185 13.62 5.95 -3.10
CA ALA A 185 12.96 4.83 -2.45
C ALA A 185 13.83 3.57 -2.55
N TYR A 186 13.62 2.60 -1.65
CA TYR A 186 14.43 1.37 -1.61
C TYR A 186 14.58 0.70 -2.98
N HIS A 187 13.49 0.50 -3.71
CA HIS A 187 13.55 -0.17 -5.02
C HIS A 187 14.28 0.67 -6.08
N GLU A 188 14.16 1.99 -6.03
CA GLU A 188 14.85 2.94 -6.91
C GLU A 188 16.36 2.87 -6.66
N ALA A 189 16.77 2.97 -5.39
CA ALA A 189 18.17 2.90 -5.01
C ALA A 189 18.82 1.54 -5.35
N GLN A 190 18.09 0.43 -5.15
CA GLN A 190 18.56 -0.92 -5.48
C GLN A 190 18.64 -1.20 -7.00
N ALA A 191 17.87 -0.48 -7.80
CA ALA A 191 17.86 -0.61 -9.26
C ALA A 191 18.75 0.43 -9.96
N LEU A 192 19.41 1.32 -9.20
CA LEU A 192 20.21 2.41 -9.74
C LEU A 192 21.47 1.86 -10.42
N GLN A 193 21.65 2.26 -11.69
CA GLN A 193 22.78 1.86 -12.54
C GLN A 193 23.57 3.10 -12.95
N PRO A 194 24.86 2.96 -13.38
CA PRO A 194 25.66 4.07 -13.85
C PRO A 194 25.01 4.93 -14.94
N LYS A 195 24.26 4.32 -15.86
CA LYS A 195 23.52 5.01 -16.94
C LYS A 195 22.46 6.00 -16.46
N HIS A 196 21.99 5.87 -15.21
CA HIS A 196 21.01 6.78 -14.63
C HIS A 196 21.66 8.05 -14.06
N ILE A 197 23.01 8.15 -14.07
CA ILE A 197 23.74 9.33 -13.66
C ILE A 197 24.08 10.12 -14.94
N THR A 198 23.47 11.28 -15.08
CA THR A 198 23.63 12.15 -16.27
C THR A 198 24.12 13.53 -15.86
N LYS A 199 24.71 14.26 -16.77
CA LYS A 199 25.04 15.68 -16.58
C LYS A 199 23.75 16.52 -16.68
N GLY A 200 23.48 17.30 -15.65
CA GLY A 200 22.38 18.25 -15.65
C GLY A 200 22.73 19.57 -16.36
N PHE A 201 21.73 20.43 -16.44
CA PHE A 201 21.87 21.77 -17.06
C PHE A 201 22.87 22.68 -16.33
N ASP A 202 23.16 22.39 -15.05
CA ASP A 202 24.10 23.08 -14.18
C ASP A 202 25.53 22.47 -14.23
N GLY A 203 25.76 21.50 -15.11
CA GLY A 203 27.03 20.78 -15.28
C GLY A 203 27.32 19.77 -14.15
N ARG A 204 26.47 19.66 -13.14
CA ARG A 204 26.59 18.68 -12.03
C ARG A 204 26.02 17.33 -12.45
N ASN A 205 26.31 16.31 -11.67
CA ASN A 205 25.72 15.00 -11.86
C ASN A 205 24.32 14.95 -11.26
N TRP A 206 23.40 14.36 -12.01
CA TRP A 206 22.00 14.15 -11.61
C TRP A 206 21.64 12.68 -11.73
N ILE A 207 20.81 12.19 -10.83
CA ILE A 207 20.15 10.90 -10.98
C ILE A 207 18.84 11.15 -11.72
N THR A 208 18.68 10.53 -12.90
CA THR A 208 17.44 10.58 -13.68
C THR A 208 16.91 9.16 -13.84
N LEU A 209 15.70 8.89 -13.37
CA LEU A 209 15.06 7.59 -13.45
C LEU A 209 13.54 7.70 -13.56
N VAL A 210 12.92 6.68 -14.15
CA VAL A 210 11.46 6.54 -14.21
C VAL A 210 11.00 5.65 -13.05
N ARG A 211 10.04 6.11 -12.27
CA ARG A 211 9.49 5.39 -11.14
C ARG A 211 8.57 4.27 -11.58
N GLN A 212 8.88 3.04 -11.22
CA GLN A 212 8.04 1.88 -11.53
C GLN A 212 6.60 1.97 -10.98
N LYS A 213 6.38 2.70 -9.86
CA LYS A 213 5.05 2.78 -9.22
C LYS A 213 4.14 3.82 -9.86
N THR A 214 4.68 4.89 -10.42
CA THR A 214 3.91 6.06 -10.87
C THR A 214 4.18 6.42 -12.32
N ASP A 215 5.09 5.71 -12.97
CA ASP A 215 5.57 5.96 -14.35
C ASP A 215 6.01 7.42 -14.58
N ARG A 216 6.56 8.04 -13.55
CA ARG A 216 7.02 9.43 -13.58
C ARG A 216 8.54 9.49 -13.56
N GLU A 217 9.08 10.34 -14.40
CA GLU A 217 10.48 10.71 -14.35
C GLU A 217 10.77 11.53 -13.09
N VAL A 218 11.84 11.18 -12.42
CA VAL A 218 12.37 11.89 -11.25
C VAL A 218 13.83 12.20 -11.51
N SER A 219 14.18 13.47 -11.36
CA SER A 219 15.56 13.96 -11.45
C SER A 219 15.97 14.53 -10.10
N VAL A 220 17.06 14.00 -9.55
CA VAL A 220 17.61 14.43 -8.25
C VAL A 220 19.07 14.81 -8.42
N PRO A 221 19.49 16.01 -8.02
CA PRO A 221 20.90 16.40 -8.08
C PRO A 221 21.72 15.51 -7.14
N LEU A 222 22.88 15.08 -7.60
CA LEU A 222 23.84 14.37 -6.75
C LEU A 222 24.57 15.36 -5.86
N LEU A 223 24.29 15.28 -4.57
CA LEU A 223 25.02 16.05 -3.56
C LEU A 223 26.43 15.48 -3.39
N PRO A 224 27.43 16.29 -2.98
CA PRO A 224 28.80 15.83 -2.79
C PRO A 224 28.93 14.62 -1.87
N GLN A 225 28.07 14.52 -0.84
CA GLN A 225 28.03 13.37 0.07
C GLN A 225 27.57 12.09 -0.65
N ALA A 226 26.59 12.20 -1.56
CA ALA A 226 26.14 11.06 -2.36
C ALA A 226 27.23 10.61 -3.35
N GLU A 227 27.97 11.54 -3.95
CA GLU A 227 29.11 11.21 -4.83
C GLU A 227 30.23 10.46 -4.10
N LYS A 228 30.58 10.88 -2.86
CA LYS A 228 31.52 10.16 -2.00
C LYS A 228 31.06 8.73 -1.70
N LEU A 229 29.77 8.53 -1.45
CA LEU A 229 29.21 7.21 -1.21
C LEU A 229 29.24 6.33 -2.46
N ILE A 230 29.00 6.88 -3.64
CA ILE A 230 29.17 6.14 -4.91
C ILE A 230 30.60 5.68 -5.10
N ALA A 231 31.60 6.55 -4.81
CA ALA A 231 33.01 6.17 -4.88
C ALA A 231 33.31 5.04 -3.89
N TRP A 232 32.81 5.13 -2.66
CA TRP A 232 32.98 4.08 -1.66
C TRP A 232 32.33 2.75 -2.11
N PHE A 233 31.14 2.77 -2.69
CA PHE A 233 30.50 1.55 -3.19
C PHE A 233 31.30 0.88 -4.29
N ARG A 234 31.89 1.65 -5.21
CA ARG A 234 32.76 1.12 -6.28
C ARG A 234 33.98 0.39 -5.71
N GLU A 235 34.56 0.92 -4.64
CA GLU A 235 35.73 0.32 -4.01
C GLU A 235 35.39 -0.92 -3.17
N PHE A 236 34.26 -0.91 -2.44
CA PHE A 236 33.97 -1.90 -1.39
C PHE A 236 32.80 -2.84 -1.67
N GLY A 237 32.14 -2.81 -2.80
CA GLY A 237 31.12 -3.83 -3.02
C GLY A 237 30.00 -3.59 -4.00
N SER A 238 30.07 -2.62 -4.91
CA SER A 238 29.14 -2.60 -6.04
C SER A 238 29.59 -3.60 -7.11
N THR A 239 28.63 -4.10 -7.88
CA THR A 239 28.91 -4.74 -9.17
C THR A 239 28.95 -3.68 -10.25
N ASP A 240 29.58 -3.96 -11.40
CA ASP A 240 29.66 -3.01 -12.53
C ASP A 240 28.25 -2.58 -13.05
N ASP A 241 27.24 -3.40 -12.77
CA ASP A 241 25.87 -3.13 -13.22
C ASP A 241 25.10 -2.17 -12.30
N TYR A 242 25.44 -2.08 -11.00
CA TYR A 242 24.67 -1.31 -10.00
C TYR A 242 25.54 -0.37 -9.19
N ILE A 243 24.98 0.78 -8.83
CA ILE A 243 25.69 1.81 -8.04
C ILE A 243 26.00 1.31 -6.61
N GLN A 244 25.11 0.54 -6.01
CA GLN A 244 25.24 0.07 -4.62
C GLN A 244 25.02 -1.45 -4.50
N PRO A 245 25.52 -2.09 -3.45
CA PRO A 245 25.27 -3.51 -3.18
C PRO A 245 23.78 -3.80 -3.02
N ARG A 246 23.33 -4.91 -3.61
CA ARG A 246 21.93 -5.35 -3.53
C ARG A 246 21.68 -6.17 -2.27
N ILE A 247 20.97 -5.59 -1.31
CA ILE A 247 20.60 -6.22 -0.03
C ILE A 247 19.09 -6.11 0.12
N SER A 248 18.40 -7.18 0.52
CA SER A 248 16.94 -7.16 0.69
C SER A 248 16.50 -6.10 1.70
N ASN A 249 15.33 -5.47 1.45
CA ASN A 249 14.78 -4.43 2.33
C ASN A 249 14.60 -4.91 3.79
N GLN A 250 14.25 -6.19 3.96
CA GLN A 250 14.12 -6.79 5.28
C GLN A 250 15.47 -6.82 6.01
N LYS A 251 16.54 -7.24 5.32
CA LYS A 251 17.92 -7.25 5.87
C LYS A 251 18.41 -5.83 6.18
N VAL A 252 18.24 -4.88 5.23
CA VAL A 252 18.58 -3.47 5.46
C VAL A 252 17.89 -2.94 6.72
N ASN A 253 16.57 -3.12 6.84
CA ASN A 253 15.82 -2.64 8.01
C ASN A 253 16.18 -3.38 9.31
N SER A 254 16.63 -4.63 9.24
CA SER A 254 17.12 -5.36 10.41
C SER A 254 18.43 -4.78 10.92
N TYR A 255 19.41 -4.55 10.02
CA TYR A 255 20.70 -3.97 10.38
C TYR A 255 20.60 -2.49 10.78
N LEU A 256 19.64 -1.73 10.22
CA LEU A 256 19.40 -0.35 10.65
C LEU A 256 18.95 -0.24 12.12
N ARG A 257 18.28 -1.26 12.66
CA ARG A 257 17.99 -1.28 14.11
C ARG A 257 19.28 -1.44 14.93
N GLU A 258 20.10 -2.41 14.58
CA GLU A 258 21.39 -2.63 15.21
C GLU A 258 22.29 -1.38 15.12
N ILE A 259 22.33 -0.74 13.96
CA ILE A 259 23.05 0.53 13.73
C ILE A 259 22.52 1.64 14.66
N ALA A 260 21.19 1.80 14.75
CA ALA A 260 20.59 2.81 15.61
C ALA A 260 20.95 2.60 17.08
N ASP A 261 20.87 1.36 17.55
CA ASP A 261 21.21 0.98 18.93
C ASP A 261 22.70 1.30 19.24
N VAL A 262 23.62 0.93 18.34
CA VAL A 262 25.07 1.18 18.53
C VAL A 262 25.42 2.67 18.49
N VAL A 263 24.79 3.46 17.61
CA VAL A 263 25.03 4.91 17.47
C VAL A 263 24.33 5.72 18.55
N GLY A 264 23.40 5.12 19.31
CA GLY A 264 22.60 5.79 20.33
C GLY A 264 21.52 6.67 19.75
N ILE A 265 20.86 6.24 18.68
CA ILE A 265 19.72 6.89 18.05
C ILE A 265 18.43 6.23 18.53
N ASP A 266 17.70 6.87 19.44
CA ASP A 266 16.43 6.36 19.97
C ASP A 266 15.27 6.59 18.99
N LYS A 267 15.43 6.07 17.76
CA LYS A 267 14.43 6.09 16.69
C LYS A 267 14.48 4.80 15.91
N LYS A 268 13.32 4.29 15.54
CA LYS A 268 13.23 3.14 14.64
C LYS A 268 13.66 3.54 13.23
N LEU A 269 14.91 3.28 12.88
CA LEU A 269 15.40 3.50 11.54
C LEU A 269 14.87 2.44 10.57
N THR A 270 14.49 2.88 9.40
CA THR A 270 14.11 2.05 8.25
C THR A 270 14.58 2.77 6.98
N HIS A 271 14.70 2.06 5.87
CA HIS A 271 15.03 2.72 4.61
C HIS A 271 14.07 3.89 4.27
N HIS A 272 12.80 3.79 4.67
CA HIS A 272 11.85 4.87 4.46
C HIS A 272 12.11 6.11 5.33
N THR A 273 12.76 5.96 6.50
CA THR A 273 13.15 7.12 7.31
C THR A 273 14.28 7.91 6.66
N ALA A 274 15.15 7.30 5.85
CA ALA A 274 16.16 8.01 5.06
C ALA A 274 15.51 9.04 4.12
N ARG A 275 14.48 8.63 3.40
CA ARG A 275 13.74 9.51 2.48
C ARG A 275 13.02 10.65 3.22
N LYS A 276 12.52 10.41 4.44
CA LYS A 276 11.95 11.45 5.28
C LYS A 276 13.02 12.41 5.78
N THR A 277 14.21 11.90 6.13
CA THR A 277 15.37 12.70 6.52
C THR A 277 15.84 13.58 5.36
N PHE A 278 15.88 13.06 4.13
CA PHE A 278 16.14 13.86 2.93
C PHE A 278 15.15 15.03 2.82
N ALA A 279 13.86 14.76 2.90
CA ALA A 279 12.84 15.81 2.78
C ALA A 279 12.97 16.86 3.88
N THR A 280 13.16 16.45 5.14
CA THR A 280 13.11 17.34 6.29
C THR A 280 14.47 17.95 6.58
N THR A 281 15.47 17.10 6.87
CA THR A 281 16.78 17.56 7.38
C THR A 281 17.68 18.09 6.26
N ILE A 282 17.67 17.43 5.07
CA ILE A 282 18.53 17.85 3.97
C ILE A 282 17.90 19.00 3.15
N LEU A 283 16.58 19.01 2.95
CA LEU A 283 15.94 19.99 2.09
C LEU A 283 15.23 21.09 2.89
N LEU A 284 14.18 20.77 3.65
CA LEU A 284 13.36 21.78 4.32
C LEU A 284 14.14 22.60 5.35
N TYR A 285 15.06 21.98 6.10
CA TYR A 285 15.92 22.72 7.06
C TYR A 285 17.00 23.58 6.39
N ASN A 286 17.18 23.44 5.08
CA ASN A 286 18.02 24.30 4.25
C ASN A 286 17.19 25.17 3.30
N ASP A 287 15.98 25.56 3.70
CA ASP A 287 15.09 26.50 3.04
C ASP A 287 14.69 26.13 1.60
N VAL A 288 14.76 24.84 1.25
CA VAL A 288 14.28 24.37 -0.07
C VAL A 288 12.73 24.40 -0.05
N PRO A 289 12.10 25.10 -1.00
CA PRO A 289 10.64 25.21 -1.08
C PRO A 289 9.96 23.83 -1.15
N ILE A 290 8.81 23.68 -0.48
CA ILE A 290 8.10 22.40 -0.37
C ILE A 290 7.68 21.84 -1.73
N GLU A 291 7.42 22.70 -2.71
CA GLU A 291 7.11 22.34 -4.09
C GLU A 291 8.29 21.63 -4.75
N VAL A 292 9.51 22.12 -4.52
CA VAL A 292 10.75 21.52 -5.01
C VAL A 292 10.99 20.19 -4.30
N VAL A 293 10.83 20.14 -2.98
CA VAL A 293 10.92 18.90 -2.18
C VAL A 293 9.93 17.86 -2.72
N SER A 294 8.70 18.25 -2.98
CA SER A 294 7.66 17.36 -3.52
C SER A 294 8.03 16.82 -4.90
N LYS A 295 8.60 17.65 -5.79
CA LYS A 295 9.11 17.25 -7.12
C LYS A 295 10.27 16.26 -6.99
N LEU A 296 11.29 16.58 -6.19
CA LEU A 296 12.45 15.70 -5.95
C LEU A 296 12.02 14.35 -5.36
N LEU A 297 11.01 14.36 -4.51
CA LEU A 297 10.38 13.15 -4.01
C LEU A 297 9.42 12.50 -5.03
N GLY A 298 9.13 13.10 -6.18
CA GLY A 298 8.22 12.59 -7.21
C GLY A 298 6.80 12.33 -6.69
N HIS A 299 6.30 13.22 -5.83
CA HIS A 299 4.91 13.17 -5.39
C HIS A 299 4.00 13.70 -6.49
N SER A 300 2.80 13.10 -6.63
CA SER A 300 1.80 13.52 -7.61
C SER A 300 1.05 14.78 -7.19
N ASN A 301 0.90 14.98 -5.89
CA ASN A 301 0.20 16.11 -5.29
C ASN A 301 0.97 16.61 -4.07
N ILE A 302 0.93 17.91 -3.85
CA ILE A 302 1.38 18.54 -2.60
C ILE A 302 0.16 18.52 -1.67
N SER A 303 0.12 17.58 -0.73
CA SER A 303 -0.96 17.46 0.25
C SER A 303 -0.41 17.44 1.66
#